data_d6b06e04e9a22f4e9525848d0a10aad1
#
_entry.id   d6b06e04e9a22f4e9525848d0a10aad1
#
_cell.length_a   1.000
_cell.length_b   1.000
_cell.length_c   1.000
_cell.angle_alpha   90.00
_cell.angle_beta   90.00
_cell.angle_gamma   90.00
#
_symmetry.space_group_name_H-M   'P 1'
#
loop_
_entity.id
_entity.type
_entity.pdbx_description
1 polymer ?
#
loop_
_entity_poly.entity_id
_entity_poly.type
_entity_poly.pdbx_seq_one_letter_code
_entity_poly.pdbx_strand_id
1 'polypeptide(L)'
;MSVSQRIWQVGRPPRRLPESRLASEQELEEMIVAKPEIVSDEWMVIGRQEETGFGGRIDLLAIAPDSSLILIELKRGQTPREVVAQALDYATWVEALDADSVMRIYARFKAKSQEHGDLAKDFEARFGTPLDAEVFPGQHQIVIVASMLDASSERIVAYLSKRSVAINVLCFEVFDHGTDKLLSRAWLRDPVEAQAASSSGTSGSPAGSWNGEYYVSYGGEHRCWKEARTYGFISAGGGSWYSNTLKLLKPGDRVWVKIPGKGFVGVGRVTGFSTPLPEFKVHVDGKDVPASDVIAKGQLDPTVDPEKMEYFVPVDWADTVPLDKAINEPGLFGNRNTVCAPKTPQWRTTIERLQSAFPNYDSL
;
A
#
# COMPACT_ATOMS: atom_id res chain seq x y z
N MET A 1 -15.58 16.87 0.15
CA MET A 1 -16.75 16.69 -0.77
C MET A 1 -17.12 15.22 -0.71
N SER A 2 -18.31 14.89 -0.24
CA SER A 2 -18.80 13.51 -0.27
C SER A 2 -18.90 13.06 -1.73
N VAL A 3 -18.33 11.90 -2.04
CA VAL A 3 -18.46 11.28 -3.38
C VAL A 3 -19.88 10.73 -3.45
N SER A 4 -20.74 11.32 -4.29
CA SER A 4 -22.08 10.79 -4.56
C SER A 4 -22.10 10.18 -5.95
N GLN A 5 -22.50 8.92 -6.01
CA GLN A 5 -22.55 8.15 -7.26
C GLN A 5 -23.99 8.03 -7.75
N ARG A 6 -24.17 7.79 -9.04
CA ARG A 6 -25.45 7.50 -9.66
C ARG A 6 -25.26 6.38 -10.66
N ILE A 7 -25.98 5.29 -10.48
CA ILE A 7 -25.88 4.13 -11.37
C ILE A 7 -27.11 4.09 -12.31
N TRP A 8 -26.83 3.84 -13.56
CA TRP A 8 -27.83 3.70 -14.61
C TRP A 8 -27.75 2.35 -15.27
N GLN A 9 -28.86 1.68 -15.35
CA GLN A 9 -28.97 0.50 -16.22
C GLN A 9 -28.98 0.97 -17.67
N VAL A 10 -28.01 0.47 -18.45
CA VAL A 10 -27.92 0.77 -19.88
C VAL A 10 -29.05 0.06 -20.60
N GLY A 11 -29.84 0.81 -21.39
CA GLY A 11 -30.98 0.29 -22.13
C GLY A 11 -31.66 1.39 -22.93
N ARG A 12 -32.77 1.08 -23.59
CA ARG A 12 -33.59 2.03 -24.37
C ARG A 12 -35.02 2.02 -23.86
N PRO A 13 -35.43 3.00 -22.99
CA PRO A 13 -34.64 4.09 -22.44
C PRO A 13 -33.71 3.63 -21.29
N PRO A 14 -32.64 4.40 -20.99
CA PRO A 14 -31.81 4.14 -19.82
C PRO A 14 -32.60 4.36 -18.52
N ARG A 15 -32.36 3.53 -17.51
CA ARG A 15 -33.07 3.61 -16.23
C ARG A 15 -32.10 3.85 -15.08
N ARG A 16 -32.31 4.91 -14.29
CA ARG A 16 -31.57 5.14 -13.05
C ARG A 16 -31.99 4.10 -12.00
N LEU A 17 -31.02 3.50 -11.31
CA LEU A 17 -31.28 2.60 -10.22
C LEU A 17 -31.63 3.42 -8.95
N PRO A 18 -32.65 3.01 -8.20
CA PRO A 18 -32.97 3.62 -6.92
C PRO A 18 -31.87 3.40 -5.89
N GLU A 19 -31.60 4.42 -5.07
CA GLU A 19 -30.73 4.27 -3.90
C GLU A 19 -31.37 3.36 -2.86
N SER A 20 -30.56 2.53 -2.22
CA SER A 20 -30.98 1.56 -1.21
C SER A 20 -30.03 1.58 -0.02
N ARG A 21 -30.18 0.65 0.92
CA ARG A 21 -29.32 0.52 2.10
C ARG A 21 -29.14 -0.95 2.46
N LEU A 22 -28.03 -1.26 3.11
CA LEU A 22 -27.85 -2.55 3.79
C LEU A 22 -28.76 -2.61 5.04
N ALA A 23 -29.14 -3.80 5.43
CA ALA A 23 -30.01 -3.99 6.59
C ALA A 23 -29.28 -3.69 7.90
N SER A 24 -27.97 -4.04 7.99
CA SER A 24 -27.18 -3.88 9.21
C SER A 24 -25.69 -3.61 8.91
N GLU A 25 -24.92 -3.19 9.89
CA GLU A 25 -23.45 -3.17 9.84
C GLU A 25 -22.89 -4.59 9.79
N GLN A 26 -23.56 -5.52 10.45
CA GLN A 26 -23.19 -6.93 10.41
C GLN A 26 -23.26 -7.51 9.00
N GLU A 27 -24.28 -7.15 8.19
CA GLU A 27 -24.35 -7.57 6.78
C GLU A 27 -23.14 -7.09 5.99
N LEU A 28 -22.71 -5.82 6.17
CA LEU A 28 -21.53 -5.29 5.54
C LEU A 28 -20.27 -6.03 5.99
N GLU A 29 -20.14 -6.28 7.29
CA GLU A 29 -19.02 -7.01 7.88
C GLU A 29 -18.93 -8.44 7.31
N GLU A 30 -20.03 -9.16 7.24
CA GLU A 30 -20.11 -10.52 6.67
C GLU A 30 -19.73 -10.54 5.19
N MET A 31 -20.19 -9.56 4.42
CA MET A 31 -19.81 -9.42 3.01
C MET A 31 -18.30 -9.20 2.85
N ILE A 32 -17.69 -8.33 3.66
CA ILE A 32 -16.25 -8.04 3.59
C ILE A 32 -15.43 -9.27 4.03
N VAL A 33 -15.86 -9.98 5.08
CA VAL A 33 -15.18 -11.21 5.52
C VAL A 33 -15.24 -12.29 4.44
N ALA A 34 -16.38 -12.42 3.76
CA ALA A 34 -16.55 -13.38 2.66
C ALA A 34 -15.79 -12.97 1.39
N LYS A 35 -15.66 -11.67 1.15
CA LYS A 35 -15.01 -11.06 -0.03
C LYS A 35 -14.25 -9.81 0.37
N PRO A 36 -13.01 -9.95 0.86
CA PRO A 36 -12.17 -8.82 1.27
C PRO A 36 -11.94 -7.80 0.14
N GLU A 37 -12.04 -8.25 -1.12
CA GLU A 37 -11.92 -7.42 -2.33
C GLU A 37 -12.94 -6.27 -2.37
N ILE A 38 -14.02 -6.35 -1.61
CA ILE A 38 -14.96 -5.24 -1.42
C ILE A 38 -14.23 -4.01 -0.84
N VAL A 39 -13.24 -4.21 0.01
CA VAL A 39 -12.43 -3.13 0.59
C VAL A 39 -11.12 -2.97 -0.18
N SER A 40 -10.39 -4.06 -0.36
CA SER A 40 -9.12 -4.07 -1.10
C SER A 40 -8.76 -5.48 -1.57
N ASP A 41 -8.34 -5.58 -2.82
CA ASP A 41 -7.82 -6.81 -3.41
C ASP A 41 -6.45 -7.21 -2.81
N GLU A 42 -5.79 -6.26 -2.16
CA GLU A 42 -4.43 -6.38 -1.65
C GLU A 42 -4.35 -6.74 -0.16
N TRP A 43 -5.48 -6.87 0.55
CA TRP A 43 -5.45 -7.12 1.99
C TRP A 43 -5.96 -8.52 2.33
N MET A 44 -5.48 -9.04 3.44
CA MET A 44 -5.96 -10.30 4.03
C MET A 44 -6.59 -10.00 5.39
N VAL A 45 -7.87 -10.33 5.56
CA VAL A 45 -8.54 -10.20 6.86
C VAL A 45 -7.95 -11.22 7.83
N ILE A 46 -7.51 -10.74 9.00
CA ILE A 46 -6.85 -11.57 10.03
C ILE A 46 -7.59 -11.56 11.37
N GLY A 47 -8.57 -10.66 11.56
CA GLY A 47 -9.35 -10.56 12.79
C GLY A 47 -10.73 -10.00 12.53
N ARG A 48 -11.69 -10.40 13.34
CA ARG A 48 -13.08 -9.96 13.30
C ARG A 48 -13.61 -9.80 14.72
N GLN A 49 -14.15 -8.62 15.05
CA GLN A 49 -14.69 -8.27 16.35
C GLN A 49 -13.68 -8.54 17.47
N GLU A 50 -12.47 -7.98 17.30
CA GLU A 50 -11.36 -8.14 18.26
C GLU A 50 -11.48 -7.12 19.40
N GLU A 51 -11.50 -7.61 20.65
CA GLU A 51 -11.58 -6.76 21.83
C GLU A 51 -10.25 -6.04 22.07
N THR A 52 -10.32 -4.71 22.23
CA THR A 52 -9.17 -3.92 22.65
C THR A 52 -9.00 -3.98 24.19
N GLY A 53 -7.80 -3.77 24.67
CA GLY A 53 -7.56 -3.68 26.12
C GLY A 53 -8.24 -2.50 26.82
N PHE A 54 -8.93 -1.63 26.07
CA PHE A 54 -9.58 -0.40 26.55
C PHE A 54 -11.10 -0.50 26.58
N GLY A 55 -11.66 -1.69 26.37
CA GLY A 55 -13.12 -1.94 26.44
C GLY A 55 -13.88 -1.66 25.14
N GLY A 56 -13.17 -1.37 24.05
CA GLY A 56 -13.72 -1.26 22.71
C GLY A 56 -13.55 -2.54 21.90
N ARG A 57 -14.16 -2.58 20.71
CA ARG A 57 -14.09 -3.71 19.78
C ARG A 57 -13.87 -3.22 18.36
N ILE A 58 -12.82 -3.70 17.71
CA ILE A 58 -12.50 -3.43 16.31
C ILE A 58 -13.39 -4.31 15.44
N ASP A 59 -14.05 -3.74 14.44
CA ASP A 59 -14.88 -4.52 13.54
C ASP A 59 -14.06 -5.53 12.74
N LEU A 60 -13.04 -5.07 12.01
CA LEU A 60 -12.15 -5.94 11.25
C LEU A 60 -10.69 -5.48 11.40
N LEU A 61 -9.79 -6.47 11.46
CA LEU A 61 -8.35 -6.27 11.34
C LEU A 61 -7.86 -7.02 10.11
N ALA A 62 -7.11 -6.35 9.26
CA ALA A 62 -6.48 -6.96 8.09
C ALA A 62 -4.97 -6.72 8.10
N ILE A 63 -4.26 -7.41 7.22
CA ILE A 63 -2.83 -7.27 7.00
C ILE A 63 -2.54 -7.02 5.53
N ALA A 64 -1.62 -6.12 5.24
CA ALA A 64 -1.18 -5.76 3.90
C ALA A 64 0.08 -6.54 3.48
N PRO A 65 0.45 -6.56 2.18
CA PRO A 65 1.62 -7.29 1.68
C PRO A 65 2.96 -6.88 2.30
N ASP A 66 3.07 -5.65 2.84
CA ASP A 66 4.24 -5.17 3.58
C ASP A 66 4.23 -5.56 5.06
N SER A 67 3.28 -6.41 5.46
CA SER A 67 3.01 -6.83 6.83
C SER A 67 2.43 -5.75 7.75
N SER A 68 2.12 -4.55 7.24
CA SER A 68 1.43 -3.53 8.04
C SER A 68 -0.01 -3.92 8.35
N LEU A 69 -0.50 -3.52 9.52
CA LEU A 69 -1.87 -3.81 9.95
C LEU A 69 -2.85 -2.77 9.40
N ILE A 70 -4.06 -3.22 9.09
CA ILE A 70 -5.15 -2.37 8.62
C ILE A 70 -6.31 -2.49 9.61
N LEU A 71 -6.54 -1.42 10.37
CA LEU A 71 -7.71 -1.25 11.21
C LEU A 71 -8.89 -0.82 10.35
N ILE A 72 -9.98 -1.60 10.35
CA ILE A 72 -11.17 -1.30 9.57
C ILE A 72 -12.35 -1.13 10.52
N GLU A 73 -12.93 0.07 10.52
CA GLU A 73 -14.13 0.45 11.26
C GLU A 73 -15.29 0.60 10.29
N LEU A 74 -16.42 -0.07 10.57
CA LEU A 74 -17.58 -0.14 9.68
C LEU A 74 -18.72 0.72 10.22
N LYS A 75 -19.36 1.47 9.32
CA LYS A 75 -20.59 2.23 9.63
C LYS A 75 -21.58 2.15 8.47
N ARG A 76 -22.75 1.61 8.74
CA ARG A 76 -23.82 1.49 7.73
C ARG A 76 -24.34 2.83 7.23
N GLY A 77 -24.37 3.82 8.09
CA GLY A 77 -24.99 5.11 7.83
C GLY A 77 -24.02 6.28 7.74
N GLN A 78 -24.57 7.47 7.95
CA GLN A 78 -23.75 8.68 8.07
C GLN A 78 -22.86 8.58 9.30
N THR A 79 -21.58 8.86 9.09
CA THR A 79 -20.55 8.68 10.11
C THR A 79 -20.30 9.99 10.84
N PRO A 80 -20.67 10.08 12.13
CA PRO A 80 -20.37 11.23 12.97
C PRO A 80 -18.89 11.26 13.35
N ARG A 81 -18.39 12.42 13.79
CA ARG A 81 -16.97 12.63 14.18
C ARG A 81 -16.45 11.69 15.26
N GLU A 82 -17.35 11.17 16.09
CA GLU A 82 -17.03 10.22 17.16
C GLU A 82 -16.41 8.92 16.63
N VAL A 83 -16.74 8.53 15.40
CA VAL A 83 -16.15 7.34 14.76
C VAL A 83 -14.67 7.55 14.44
N VAL A 84 -14.28 8.76 14.06
CA VAL A 84 -12.86 9.08 13.85
C VAL A 84 -12.09 9.01 15.17
N ALA A 85 -12.68 9.52 16.26
CA ALA A 85 -12.08 9.40 17.59
C ALA A 85 -11.98 7.94 18.05
N GLN A 86 -13.01 7.14 17.82
CA GLN A 86 -13.02 5.70 18.11
C GLN A 86 -11.92 4.96 17.31
N ALA A 87 -11.81 5.22 16.00
CA ALA A 87 -10.80 4.60 15.17
C ALA A 87 -9.36 4.98 15.59
N LEU A 88 -9.15 6.22 16.05
CA LEU A 88 -7.87 6.67 16.59
C LEU A 88 -7.55 5.99 17.94
N ASP A 89 -8.53 5.82 18.82
CA ASP A 89 -8.38 5.09 20.09
C ASP A 89 -7.96 3.64 19.82
N TYR A 90 -8.66 2.96 18.91
CA TYR A 90 -8.33 1.60 18.52
C TYR A 90 -6.96 1.48 17.83
N ALA A 91 -6.57 2.48 17.07
CA ALA A 91 -5.26 2.52 16.43
C ALA A 91 -4.12 2.49 17.46
N THR A 92 -4.29 3.09 18.64
CA THR A 92 -3.29 3.02 19.72
C THR A 92 -3.07 1.61 20.24
N TRP A 93 -4.12 0.78 20.24
CA TRP A 93 -4.01 -0.63 20.59
C TRP A 93 -3.37 -1.45 19.46
N VAL A 94 -3.76 -1.21 18.21
CA VAL A 94 -3.16 -1.87 17.04
C VAL A 94 -1.67 -1.58 16.94
N GLU A 95 -1.26 -0.33 17.20
CA GLU A 95 0.15 0.09 17.19
C GLU A 95 1.00 -0.69 18.20
N ALA A 96 0.41 -1.11 19.32
CA ALA A 96 1.10 -1.83 20.39
C ALA A 96 1.14 -3.36 20.20
N LEU A 97 0.48 -3.91 19.17
CA LEU A 97 0.44 -5.35 18.92
C LEU A 97 1.82 -5.88 18.53
N ASP A 98 2.32 -6.86 19.28
CA ASP A 98 3.50 -7.65 18.90
C ASP A 98 3.12 -8.80 17.93
N ALA A 99 4.13 -9.41 17.33
CA ALA A 99 3.96 -10.50 16.37
C ALA A 99 3.15 -11.68 16.95
N ASP A 100 3.42 -12.06 18.20
CA ASP A 100 2.71 -13.16 18.86
C ASP A 100 1.22 -12.84 19.06
N SER A 101 0.90 -11.59 19.40
CA SER A 101 -0.49 -11.13 19.51
C SER A 101 -1.23 -11.17 18.18
N VAL A 102 -0.59 -10.72 17.12
CA VAL A 102 -1.16 -10.77 15.75
C VAL A 102 -1.40 -12.22 15.31
N MET A 103 -0.44 -13.12 15.55
CA MET A 103 -0.61 -14.56 15.25
C MET A 103 -1.77 -15.18 16.05
N ARG A 104 -1.92 -14.84 17.34
CA ARG A 104 -3.04 -15.31 18.19
C ARG A 104 -4.38 -14.77 17.70
N ILE A 105 -4.45 -13.52 17.26
CA ILE A 105 -5.67 -12.93 16.67
C ILE A 105 -6.08 -13.75 15.46
N TYR A 106 -5.14 -14.02 14.53
CA TYR A 106 -5.44 -14.81 13.34
C TYR A 106 -5.88 -16.23 13.65
N ALA A 107 -5.20 -16.91 14.56
CA ALA A 107 -5.59 -18.25 14.98
C ALA A 107 -7.03 -18.30 15.54
N ARG A 108 -7.42 -17.30 16.37
CA ARG A 108 -8.79 -17.18 16.87
C ARG A 108 -9.78 -16.87 15.76
N PHE A 109 -9.42 -16.03 14.80
CA PHE A 109 -10.26 -15.71 13.65
C PHE A 109 -10.58 -16.96 12.83
N LYS A 110 -9.58 -17.77 12.48
CA LYS A 110 -9.73 -19.00 11.72
C LYS A 110 -10.49 -20.06 12.53
N ALA A 111 -10.27 -20.14 13.83
CA ALA A 111 -10.99 -21.09 14.70
C ALA A 111 -12.51 -20.85 14.73
N LYS A 112 -12.99 -19.59 14.55
CA LYS A 112 -14.43 -19.29 14.42
C LYS A 112 -15.08 -19.99 13.21
N SER A 113 -14.28 -20.26 12.16
CA SER A 113 -14.70 -21.02 10.97
C SER A 113 -14.29 -22.49 11.01
N GLN A 114 -13.89 -23.02 12.17
CA GLN A 114 -13.39 -24.39 12.36
C GLN A 114 -12.14 -24.71 11.52
N GLU A 115 -11.36 -23.70 11.15
CA GLU A 115 -10.12 -23.82 10.41
C GLU A 115 -8.92 -23.66 11.35
N HIS A 116 -7.79 -24.28 11.00
CA HIS A 116 -6.53 -24.03 11.67
C HIS A 116 -5.79 -22.93 10.91
N GLY A 117 -5.52 -21.81 11.59
CA GLY A 117 -4.81 -20.67 10.98
C GLY A 117 -3.35 -20.64 11.37
N ASP A 118 -2.48 -20.63 10.37
CA ASP A 118 -1.06 -20.33 10.49
C ASP A 118 -0.79 -19.04 9.68
N LEU A 119 -0.70 -17.90 10.38
CA LEU A 119 -0.59 -16.60 9.71
C LEU A 119 0.61 -16.54 8.78
N ALA A 120 1.77 -17.08 9.17
CA ALA A 120 2.97 -16.98 8.35
C ALA A 120 2.82 -17.75 7.03
N LYS A 121 2.25 -18.96 7.08
CA LYS A 121 2.01 -19.77 5.88
C LYS A 121 0.93 -19.17 4.98
N ASP A 122 -0.19 -18.75 5.57
CA ASP A 122 -1.31 -18.21 4.81
C ASP A 122 -0.95 -16.85 4.19
N PHE A 123 -0.12 -16.05 4.89
CA PHE A 123 0.44 -14.81 4.37
C PHE A 123 1.36 -15.07 3.18
N GLU A 124 2.31 -15.99 3.30
CA GLU A 124 3.22 -16.35 2.21
C GLU A 124 2.48 -16.93 1.01
N ALA A 125 1.48 -17.78 1.26
CA ALA A 125 0.61 -18.31 0.19
C ALA A 125 -0.19 -17.22 -0.53
N ARG A 126 -0.65 -16.17 0.21
CA ARG A 126 -1.43 -15.07 -0.35
C ARG A 126 -0.59 -14.07 -1.12
N PHE A 127 0.58 -13.70 -0.58
CA PHE A 127 1.39 -12.57 -1.08
C PHE A 127 2.69 -12.99 -1.76
N GLY A 128 3.08 -14.27 -1.72
CA GLY A 128 4.31 -14.77 -2.32
C GLY A 128 5.59 -14.32 -1.60
N THR A 129 5.47 -13.71 -0.43
CA THR A 129 6.59 -13.23 0.39
C THR A 129 6.38 -13.63 1.86
N PRO A 130 7.43 -13.94 2.63
CA PRO A 130 7.28 -14.29 4.03
C PRO A 130 6.76 -13.12 4.86
N LEU A 131 6.02 -13.41 5.93
CA LEU A 131 5.59 -12.43 6.93
C LEU A 131 6.80 -11.76 7.58
N ASP A 132 6.77 -10.44 7.72
CA ASP A 132 7.79 -9.67 8.43
C ASP A 132 7.35 -9.37 9.86
N ALA A 133 7.80 -10.17 10.79
CA ALA A 133 7.47 -9.99 12.20
C ALA A 133 8.13 -8.74 12.82
N GLU A 134 9.20 -8.19 12.21
CA GLU A 134 9.88 -6.99 12.70
C GLU A 134 9.07 -5.71 12.46
N VAL A 135 8.02 -5.76 11.64
CA VAL A 135 7.06 -4.65 11.45
C VAL A 135 6.22 -4.42 12.70
N PHE A 136 6.07 -5.44 13.55
CA PHE A 136 5.29 -5.37 14.79
C PHE A 136 6.19 -5.16 16.01
N PRO A 137 5.78 -4.27 16.94
CA PRO A 137 4.68 -3.31 16.91
C PRO A 137 4.96 -2.12 15.99
N GLY A 138 3.92 -1.51 15.44
CA GLY A 138 4.07 -0.18 14.84
C GLY A 138 3.26 0.12 13.60
N GLN A 139 3.64 -0.34 12.43
CA GLN A 139 3.05 0.15 11.17
C GLN A 139 1.59 -0.28 11.03
N HIS A 140 0.69 0.67 10.88
CA HIS A 140 -0.73 0.42 10.66
C HIS A 140 -1.38 1.52 9.84
N GLN A 141 -2.54 1.20 9.27
CA GLN A 141 -3.44 2.15 8.60
C GLN A 141 -4.83 2.08 9.24
N ILE A 142 -5.54 3.20 9.19
CA ILE A 142 -6.92 3.32 9.66
C ILE A 142 -7.81 3.47 8.42
N VAL A 143 -8.82 2.62 8.32
CA VAL A 143 -9.82 2.67 7.25
C VAL A 143 -11.22 2.72 7.87
N ILE A 144 -11.95 3.77 7.56
CA ILE A 144 -13.35 3.88 7.91
C ILE A 144 -14.16 3.53 6.66
N VAL A 145 -15.03 2.52 6.76
CA VAL A 145 -15.94 2.12 5.69
C VAL A 145 -17.33 2.63 6.04
N ALA A 146 -17.86 3.57 5.27
CA ALA A 146 -19.12 4.23 5.59
C ALA A 146 -19.91 4.59 4.34
N SER A 147 -21.25 4.69 4.45
CA SER A 147 -22.06 5.16 3.32
C SER A 147 -21.85 6.66 3.04
N MET A 148 -21.60 7.45 4.07
CA MET A 148 -21.37 8.89 3.97
C MET A 148 -20.65 9.42 5.22
N LEU A 149 -19.75 10.37 5.03
CA LEU A 149 -19.19 11.16 6.12
C LEU A 149 -20.01 12.44 6.33
N ASP A 150 -20.11 12.89 7.58
CA ASP A 150 -20.51 14.27 7.83
C ASP A 150 -19.36 15.25 7.49
N ALA A 151 -19.68 16.51 7.29
CA ALA A 151 -18.68 17.53 6.93
C ALA A 151 -17.60 17.74 8.01
N SER A 152 -17.89 17.38 9.27
CA SER A 152 -16.91 17.46 10.36
C SER A 152 -15.91 16.33 10.28
N SER A 153 -16.38 15.10 10.12
CA SER A 153 -15.55 13.91 9.93
C SER A 153 -14.65 14.03 8.71
N GLU A 154 -15.18 14.51 7.59
CA GLU A 154 -14.40 14.76 6.36
C GLU A 154 -13.24 15.75 6.63
N ARG A 155 -13.52 16.87 7.34
CA ARG A 155 -12.47 17.84 7.69
C ARG A 155 -11.40 17.25 8.62
N ILE A 156 -11.82 16.45 9.61
CA ILE A 156 -10.90 15.81 10.55
C ILE A 156 -10.00 14.80 9.81
N VAL A 157 -10.56 13.93 8.99
CA VAL A 157 -9.79 12.97 8.18
C VAL A 157 -8.80 13.70 7.27
N ALA A 158 -9.25 14.76 6.57
CA ALA A 158 -8.36 15.55 5.72
C ALA A 158 -7.23 16.24 6.51
N TYR A 159 -7.51 16.70 7.73
CA TYR A 159 -6.51 17.30 8.61
C TYR A 159 -5.47 16.29 9.09
N LEU A 160 -5.90 15.10 9.50
CA LEU A 160 -5.03 14.01 9.97
C LEU A 160 -4.14 13.49 8.83
N SER A 161 -4.72 13.24 7.67
CA SER A 161 -3.98 12.77 6.49
C SER A 161 -2.89 13.77 6.05
N LYS A 162 -3.18 15.08 6.05
CA LYS A 162 -2.16 16.12 5.79
C LYS A 162 -0.99 16.10 6.79
N ARG A 163 -1.16 15.48 7.95
CA ARG A 163 -0.12 15.30 8.99
C ARG A 163 0.49 13.91 8.98
N SER A 164 0.33 13.20 7.89
CA SER A 164 0.88 11.86 7.69
C SER A 164 0.32 10.80 8.66
N VAL A 165 -0.88 11.03 9.22
CA VAL A 165 -1.63 9.94 9.84
C VAL A 165 -2.20 9.09 8.71
N ALA A 166 -1.93 7.79 8.75
CA ALA A 166 -2.35 6.83 7.74
C ALA A 166 -3.84 6.50 7.90
N ILE A 167 -4.71 7.45 7.55
CA ILE A 167 -6.17 7.33 7.65
C ILE A 167 -6.83 7.61 6.31
N ASN A 168 -7.77 6.76 5.92
CA ASN A 168 -8.60 6.96 4.73
C ASN A 168 -10.04 6.52 4.98
N VAL A 169 -10.92 6.84 4.05
CA VAL A 169 -12.32 6.43 4.08
C VAL A 169 -12.71 5.79 2.77
N LEU A 170 -13.35 4.64 2.87
CA LEU A 170 -14.03 3.98 1.77
C LEU A 170 -15.52 4.29 1.87
N CYS A 171 -16.01 5.13 0.96
CA CYS A 171 -17.44 5.41 0.84
C CYS A 171 -18.10 4.32 -0.01
N PHE A 172 -19.25 3.82 0.44
CA PHE A 172 -20.06 2.90 -0.36
C PHE A 172 -21.48 3.41 -0.52
N GLU A 173 -22.10 3.07 -1.64
CA GLU A 173 -23.52 3.32 -1.91
C GLU A 173 -24.17 2.01 -2.38
N VAL A 174 -25.42 1.82 -2.02
CA VAL A 174 -26.19 0.62 -2.37
C VAL A 174 -27.36 1.02 -3.25
N PHE A 175 -27.65 0.22 -4.27
CA PHE A 175 -28.71 0.47 -5.25
C PHE A 175 -29.58 -0.78 -5.43
N ASP A 176 -30.89 -0.59 -5.57
CA ASP A 176 -31.79 -1.67 -5.87
C ASP A 176 -31.76 -2.04 -7.36
N HIS A 177 -31.60 -3.32 -7.66
CA HIS A 177 -31.58 -3.86 -9.00
C HIS A 177 -32.49 -5.10 -9.10
N GLY A 178 -33.78 -4.88 -9.18
CA GLY A 178 -34.78 -5.95 -9.17
C GLY A 178 -34.90 -6.63 -7.80
N THR A 179 -34.56 -7.90 -7.72
CA THR A 179 -34.49 -8.67 -6.47
C THR A 179 -33.17 -8.51 -5.74
N ASP A 180 -32.15 -7.99 -6.44
CA ASP A 180 -30.78 -7.89 -5.96
C ASP A 180 -30.40 -6.47 -5.59
N LYS A 181 -29.30 -6.33 -4.89
CA LYS A 181 -28.69 -5.04 -4.59
C LYS A 181 -27.29 -4.97 -5.23
N LEU A 182 -26.95 -3.80 -5.71
CA LEU A 182 -25.61 -3.48 -6.19
C LEU A 182 -24.91 -2.60 -5.16
N LEU A 183 -23.66 -2.93 -4.83
CA LEU A 183 -22.81 -2.11 -3.99
C LEU A 183 -21.77 -1.43 -4.89
N SER A 184 -21.65 -0.11 -4.77
CA SER A 184 -20.62 0.70 -5.39
C SER A 184 -19.72 1.26 -4.31
N ARG A 185 -18.41 1.37 -4.57
CA ARG A 185 -17.44 1.90 -3.62
C ARG A 185 -16.53 2.95 -4.24
N ALA A 186 -16.10 3.92 -3.44
CA ALA A 186 -15.08 4.89 -3.85
C ALA A 186 -14.25 5.33 -2.64
N TRP A 187 -12.94 5.42 -2.83
CA TRP A 187 -12.06 6.01 -1.84
C TRP A 187 -12.25 7.52 -1.76
N LEU A 188 -12.28 8.07 -0.54
CA LEU A 188 -12.33 9.51 -0.32
C LEU A 188 -11.03 10.19 -0.79
N ARG A 189 -9.91 9.50 -0.61
CA ARG A 189 -8.56 9.92 -1.04
C ARG A 189 -7.88 8.73 -1.73
N ASP A 190 -6.85 9.03 -2.53
CA ASP A 190 -6.05 7.97 -3.12
C ASP A 190 -5.48 7.06 -2.00
N PRO A 191 -5.76 5.76 -2.00
CA PRO A 191 -5.26 4.83 -0.98
C PRO A 191 -3.73 4.80 -0.90
N VAL A 192 -3.02 5.14 -1.97
CA VAL A 192 -1.54 5.25 -1.99
C VAL A 192 -1.04 6.31 -1.00
N GLU A 193 -1.79 7.39 -0.75
CA GLU A 193 -1.41 8.39 0.25
C GLU A 193 -1.39 7.80 1.68
N ALA A 194 -2.37 6.96 2.03
CA ALA A 194 -2.43 6.30 3.33
C ALA A 194 -1.34 5.23 3.46
N GLN A 195 -1.11 4.45 2.41
CA GLN A 195 -0.03 3.47 2.34
C GLN A 195 1.36 4.13 2.52
N ALA A 196 1.61 5.23 1.83
CA ALA A 196 2.86 5.99 1.97
C ALA A 196 3.01 6.59 3.38
N ALA A 197 1.92 7.01 4.02
CA ALA A 197 1.93 7.53 5.37
C ALA A 197 2.25 6.45 6.40
N SER A 198 1.68 5.24 6.29
CA SER A 198 1.97 4.12 7.20
C SER A 198 3.44 3.69 7.14
N SER A 199 4.02 3.67 5.94
CA SER A 199 5.41 3.26 5.73
C SER A 199 6.45 4.33 6.06
N SER A 200 6.05 5.59 6.21
CA SER A 200 6.97 6.70 6.50
C SER A 200 7.26 6.91 8.00
N GLY A 201 6.52 6.24 8.89
CA GLY A 201 6.66 6.31 10.35
C GLY A 201 7.22 5.02 10.93
N THR A 202 8.13 5.13 11.92
CA THR A 202 8.44 4.04 12.86
C THR A 202 7.87 4.42 14.21
N SER A 203 7.26 3.46 14.89
CA SER A 203 6.76 3.61 16.24
C SER A 203 7.82 4.18 17.18
N GLY A 204 7.47 5.20 17.94
CA GLY A 204 8.23 5.69 19.07
C GLY A 204 9.27 6.79 18.84
N SER A 205 9.50 7.22 17.60
CA SER A 205 10.39 8.39 17.36
C SER A 205 9.60 9.56 16.77
N PRO A 206 9.86 10.81 17.20
CA PRO A 206 9.24 11.97 16.58
C PRO A 206 9.56 11.97 15.08
N ALA A 207 8.54 11.92 14.24
CA ALA A 207 8.72 12.01 12.80
C ALA A 207 9.39 13.35 12.46
N GLY A 208 10.59 13.27 11.85
CA GLY A 208 11.28 14.45 11.33
C GLY A 208 10.60 14.98 10.06
N SER A 209 11.06 16.13 9.58
CA SER A 209 10.71 16.55 8.20
C SER A 209 11.35 15.60 7.20
N TRP A 210 10.62 15.24 6.13
CA TRP A 210 11.18 14.52 5.00
C TRP A 210 12.32 15.31 4.36
N ASN A 211 13.40 14.64 3.99
CA ASN A 211 14.60 15.26 3.43
C ASN A 211 14.56 15.47 1.91
N GLY A 212 13.45 15.14 1.24
CA GLY A 212 13.31 15.28 -0.21
C GLY A 212 13.79 14.07 -1.01
N GLU A 213 14.19 12.98 -0.35
CA GLU A 213 14.75 11.80 -1.01
C GLU A 213 13.91 10.56 -0.75
N TYR A 214 13.67 9.77 -1.81
CA TYR A 214 12.87 8.57 -1.74
C TYR A 214 13.71 7.32 -1.54
N TYR A 215 13.16 6.40 -0.75
CA TYR A 215 13.60 5.01 -0.71
C TYR A 215 12.83 4.21 -1.75
N VAL A 216 13.54 3.32 -2.46
CA VAL A 216 12.95 2.38 -3.41
C VAL A 216 13.40 0.97 -3.07
N SER A 217 12.42 0.08 -2.81
CA SER A 217 12.63 -1.36 -2.72
C SER A 217 12.51 -1.96 -4.12
N TYR A 218 13.62 -2.42 -4.68
CA TYR A 218 13.67 -3.03 -6.01
C TYR A 218 14.05 -4.49 -5.90
N GLY A 219 13.08 -5.37 -6.00
CA GLY A 219 13.32 -6.80 -5.83
C GLY A 219 12.15 -7.64 -6.31
N GLY A 220 12.31 -8.94 -6.17
CA GLY A 220 11.44 -9.97 -6.68
C GLY A 220 12.21 -10.87 -7.63
N GLU A 221 11.79 -12.14 -7.74
CA GLU A 221 12.47 -13.15 -8.59
C GLU A 221 12.56 -12.75 -10.06
N HIS A 222 11.72 -11.75 -10.43
CA HIS A 222 11.50 -11.37 -11.83
C HIS A 222 12.13 -10.02 -12.21
N ARG A 223 12.87 -9.34 -11.34
CA ARG A 223 13.49 -8.03 -11.65
C ARG A 223 15.00 -8.12 -11.67
N CYS A 224 15.58 -7.76 -12.81
CA CYS A 224 17.03 -7.83 -13.03
C CYS A 224 17.67 -6.46 -12.79
N TRP A 225 18.45 -6.34 -11.71
CA TRP A 225 19.17 -5.09 -11.41
C TRP A 225 20.14 -4.68 -12.53
N LYS A 226 20.76 -5.66 -13.21
CA LYS A 226 21.66 -5.37 -14.33
C LYS A 226 20.94 -4.64 -15.47
N GLU A 227 19.71 -5.05 -15.79
CA GLU A 227 18.89 -4.41 -16.83
C GLU A 227 18.42 -3.03 -16.37
N ALA A 228 17.91 -2.90 -15.15
CA ALA A 228 17.49 -1.63 -14.56
C ALA A 228 18.62 -0.61 -14.55
N ARG A 229 19.82 -1.06 -14.21
CA ARG A 229 21.05 -0.24 -14.23
C ARG A 229 21.49 0.13 -15.63
N THR A 230 21.39 -0.80 -16.60
CA THR A 230 21.83 -0.58 -17.98
C THR A 230 20.89 0.34 -18.74
N TYR A 231 19.58 0.17 -18.55
CA TYR A 231 18.56 0.89 -19.33
C TYR A 231 17.94 2.07 -18.58
N GLY A 232 18.36 2.36 -17.35
CA GLY A 232 17.92 3.53 -16.61
C GLY A 232 16.46 3.47 -16.15
N PHE A 233 16.09 2.50 -15.32
CA PHE A 233 14.73 2.41 -14.79
C PHE A 233 14.66 1.74 -13.42
N ILE A 234 13.53 1.92 -12.75
CA ILE A 234 13.01 1.08 -11.68
C ILE A 234 11.62 0.61 -12.08
N SER A 235 11.17 -0.53 -11.55
CA SER A 235 9.84 -1.07 -11.89
C SER A 235 9.18 -1.78 -10.70
N ALA A 236 7.87 -1.91 -10.79
CA ALA A 236 7.06 -2.67 -9.85
C ALA A 236 5.79 -3.21 -10.53
N GLY A 237 5.37 -4.40 -10.15
CA GLY A 237 4.17 -5.08 -10.62
C GLY A 237 3.90 -6.30 -9.75
N GLY A 238 2.99 -7.17 -10.20
CA GLY A 238 2.54 -8.32 -9.44
C GLY A 238 1.42 -7.98 -8.46
N GLY A 239 0.92 -6.75 -8.47
CA GLY A 239 -0.19 -6.24 -7.68
C GLY A 239 -0.15 -4.72 -7.59
N SER A 240 -1.34 -4.12 -7.45
CA SER A 240 -1.50 -2.66 -7.38
C SER A 240 -0.84 -2.06 -6.13
N TRP A 241 -0.74 -2.83 -5.04
CA TRP A 241 -0.02 -2.45 -3.83
C TRP A 241 1.43 -2.00 -4.13
N TYR A 242 2.12 -2.75 -4.98
CA TYR A 242 3.52 -2.47 -5.32
C TYR A 242 3.66 -1.38 -6.38
N SER A 243 2.87 -1.46 -7.46
CA SER A 243 2.98 -0.54 -8.61
C SER A 243 2.43 0.85 -8.30
N ASN A 244 1.40 0.97 -7.46
CA ASN A 244 0.78 2.26 -7.17
C ASN A 244 1.73 3.23 -6.45
N THR A 245 2.65 2.77 -5.61
CA THR A 245 3.60 3.65 -4.93
C THR A 245 4.61 4.29 -5.89
N LEU A 246 4.82 3.74 -7.10
CA LEU A 246 5.61 4.39 -8.15
C LEU A 246 5.02 5.75 -8.58
N LYS A 247 3.70 5.95 -8.43
CA LYS A 247 3.01 7.21 -8.75
C LYS A 247 3.39 8.36 -7.80
N LEU A 248 4.05 8.08 -6.68
CA LEU A 248 4.60 9.10 -5.78
C LEU A 248 5.78 9.84 -6.41
N LEU A 249 6.48 9.19 -7.33
CA LEU A 249 7.68 9.71 -7.97
C LEU A 249 7.35 10.68 -9.11
N LYS A 250 8.12 11.76 -9.17
CA LYS A 250 8.02 12.80 -10.20
C LYS A 250 9.39 13.08 -10.79
N PRO A 251 9.46 13.59 -12.04
CA PRO A 251 10.72 14.05 -12.61
C PRO A 251 11.47 15.01 -11.68
N GLY A 252 12.75 14.75 -11.48
CA GLY A 252 13.63 15.47 -10.57
C GLY A 252 13.78 14.85 -9.17
N ASP A 253 12.89 13.94 -8.77
CA ASP A 253 12.99 13.27 -7.48
C ASP A 253 14.25 12.40 -7.40
N ARG A 254 14.94 12.44 -6.24
CA ARG A 254 16.07 11.56 -5.96
C ARG A 254 15.58 10.25 -5.34
N VAL A 255 16.08 9.16 -5.87
CA VAL A 255 15.75 7.79 -5.42
C VAL A 255 17.00 7.04 -4.99
N TRP A 256 16.92 6.36 -3.85
CA TRP A 256 17.92 5.43 -3.34
C TRP A 256 17.39 4.02 -3.40
N VAL A 257 18.03 3.17 -4.18
CA VAL A 257 17.52 1.84 -4.51
C VAL A 257 18.19 0.78 -3.66
N LYS A 258 17.36 0.00 -2.97
CA LYS A 258 17.76 -1.18 -2.18
C LYS A 258 17.15 -2.45 -2.76
N ILE A 259 17.94 -3.48 -2.87
CA ILE A 259 17.47 -4.83 -3.20
C ILE A 259 17.29 -5.60 -1.89
N PRO A 260 16.09 -6.10 -1.58
CA PRO A 260 15.81 -6.87 -0.37
C PRO A 260 16.80 -8.03 -0.20
N GLY A 261 17.32 -8.21 1.02
CA GLY A 261 18.30 -9.25 1.33
C GLY A 261 19.71 -9.04 0.75
N LYS A 262 19.95 -7.98 -0.06
CA LYS A 262 21.26 -7.68 -0.68
C LYS A 262 21.85 -6.36 -0.22
N GLY A 263 21.07 -5.28 -0.20
CA GLY A 263 21.55 -3.96 0.19
C GLY A 263 21.26 -2.87 -0.82
N PHE A 264 21.78 -1.66 -0.57
CA PHE A 264 21.65 -0.54 -1.49
C PHE A 264 22.58 -0.69 -2.69
N VAL A 265 22.07 -0.39 -3.89
CA VAL A 265 22.74 -0.67 -5.16
C VAL A 265 22.87 0.55 -6.06
N GLY A 266 22.17 1.64 -5.77
CA GLY A 266 22.26 2.83 -6.60
C GLY A 266 21.46 4.01 -6.10
N VAL A 267 21.82 5.17 -6.66
CA VAL A 267 21.16 6.45 -6.50
C VAL A 267 21.01 7.11 -7.86
N GLY A 268 19.88 7.76 -8.08
CA GLY A 268 19.61 8.46 -9.35
C GLY A 268 18.48 9.47 -9.24
N ARG A 269 18.19 10.12 -10.36
CA ARG A 269 17.07 11.03 -10.51
C ARG A 269 16.01 10.47 -11.44
N VAL A 270 14.77 10.58 -11.03
CA VAL A 270 13.61 10.25 -11.85
C VAL A 270 13.52 11.24 -13.02
N THR A 271 13.31 10.73 -14.23
CA THR A 271 13.23 11.55 -15.45
C THR A 271 11.84 11.56 -16.09
N GLY A 272 10.93 10.66 -15.64
CA GLY A 272 9.57 10.59 -16.15
C GLY A 272 8.60 10.01 -15.15
N PHE A 273 7.35 9.94 -15.53
CA PHE A 273 6.28 9.36 -14.71
C PHE A 273 6.21 7.84 -14.86
N SER A 274 5.52 7.19 -13.92
CA SER A 274 5.23 5.77 -13.98
C SER A 274 4.41 5.42 -15.23
N THR A 275 4.90 4.46 -16.02
CA THR A 275 4.33 4.04 -17.30
C THR A 275 4.20 2.53 -17.34
N PRO A 276 3.07 1.95 -17.82
CA PRO A 276 2.91 0.51 -17.95
C PRO A 276 3.85 -0.07 -19.02
N LEU A 277 4.24 -1.34 -18.86
CA LEU A 277 5.18 -2.02 -19.74
C LEU A 277 4.89 -1.83 -21.24
N PRO A 278 3.64 -1.95 -21.77
CA PRO A 278 3.39 -1.82 -23.21
C PRO A 278 3.73 -0.43 -23.78
N GLU A 279 3.79 0.58 -22.93
CA GLU A 279 4.05 1.97 -23.33
C GLU A 279 5.49 2.41 -22.98
N PHE A 280 6.18 1.65 -22.13
CA PHE A 280 7.52 2.02 -21.65
C PHE A 280 8.58 1.71 -22.71
N LYS A 281 9.44 2.70 -22.94
CA LYS A 281 10.56 2.61 -23.89
C LYS A 281 11.88 2.85 -23.16
N VAL A 282 12.92 2.19 -23.65
CA VAL A 282 14.29 2.36 -23.19
C VAL A 282 15.17 2.81 -24.34
N HIS A 283 16.23 3.53 -24.03
CA HIS A 283 17.17 4.03 -25.04
C HIS A 283 18.30 3.01 -25.28
N VAL A 284 18.42 2.50 -26.52
CA VAL A 284 19.44 1.51 -26.92
C VAL A 284 20.03 1.95 -28.25
N ASP A 285 21.37 2.06 -28.31
CA ASP A 285 22.12 2.41 -29.51
C ASP A 285 21.58 3.67 -30.24
N GLY A 286 21.20 4.70 -29.46
CA GLY A 286 20.71 5.97 -30.00
C GLY A 286 19.24 5.95 -30.45
N LYS A 287 18.46 4.91 -30.09
CA LYS A 287 17.05 4.77 -30.47
C LYS A 287 16.20 4.36 -29.27
N ASP A 288 14.97 4.86 -29.25
CA ASP A 288 13.96 4.41 -28.30
C ASP A 288 13.31 3.12 -28.79
N VAL A 289 13.47 2.04 -28.01
CA VAL A 289 12.87 0.73 -28.31
C VAL A 289 11.90 0.34 -27.20
N PRO A 290 10.85 -0.43 -27.48
CA PRO A 290 9.97 -0.97 -26.46
C PRO A 290 10.78 -1.76 -25.41
N ALA A 291 10.51 -1.55 -24.13
CA ALA A 291 11.19 -2.28 -23.07
C ALA A 291 11.00 -3.80 -23.18
N SER A 292 9.83 -4.24 -23.64
CA SER A 292 9.50 -5.65 -23.90
C SER A 292 10.44 -6.35 -24.90
N ASP A 293 11.17 -5.61 -25.71
CA ASP A 293 12.07 -6.17 -26.73
C ASP A 293 13.48 -6.45 -26.21
N VAL A 294 13.86 -5.80 -25.11
CA VAL A 294 15.24 -5.82 -24.56
C VAL A 294 15.34 -6.34 -23.15
N ILE A 295 14.27 -6.26 -22.36
CA ILE A 295 14.21 -6.85 -21.01
C ILE A 295 13.91 -8.35 -21.14
N ALA A 296 14.55 -9.16 -20.33
CA ALA A 296 14.49 -10.62 -20.42
C ALA A 296 13.06 -11.15 -20.46
N LYS A 297 12.73 -11.89 -21.51
CA LYS A 297 11.43 -12.53 -21.70
C LYS A 297 11.23 -13.61 -20.63
N GLY A 298 10.12 -13.58 -19.93
CA GLY A 298 9.72 -14.53 -18.88
C GLY A 298 9.27 -13.87 -17.59
N GLN A 299 9.51 -12.57 -17.46
CA GLN A 299 9.16 -11.79 -16.26
C GLN A 299 7.95 -10.88 -16.47
N LEU A 300 7.59 -10.62 -17.71
CA LEU A 300 6.66 -9.58 -18.10
C LEU A 300 5.73 -10.12 -19.20
N ASP A 301 4.77 -10.96 -18.83
CA ASP A 301 3.73 -11.39 -19.76
C ASP A 301 2.68 -10.27 -19.87
N PRO A 302 2.60 -9.53 -21.00
CA PRO A 302 1.63 -8.46 -21.20
C PRO A 302 0.19 -8.97 -21.28
N THR A 303 -0.04 -10.28 -21.34
CA THR A 303 -1.36 -10.92 -21.31
C THR A 303 -1.86 -11.15 -19.87
N VAL A 304 -1.02 -10.88 -18.88
CA VAL A 304 -1.38 -10.97 -17.46
C VAL A 304 -2.39 -9.88 -17.11
N ASP A 305 -3.27 -10.22 -16.17
CA ASP A 305 -4.24 -9.36 -15.51
C ASP A 305 -3.72 -7.91 -15.39
N PRO A 306 -4.42 -6.91 -15.93
CA PRO A 306 -4.01 -5.50 -15.86
C PRO A 306 -3.64 -5.02 -14.47
N GLU A 307 -4.24 -5.61 -13.41
CA GLU A 307 -3.93 -5.31 -12.02
C GLU A 307 -2.55 -5.81 -11.57
N LYS A 308 -1.98 -6.78 -12.27
CA LYS A 308 -0.64 -7.34 -12.02
C LYS A 308 0.43 -6.82 -12.96
N MET A 309 0.06 -5.92 -13.85
CA MET A 309 0.96 -5.35 -14.85
C MET A 309 2.18 -4.68 -14.20
N GLU A 310 3.33 -4.85 -14.83
CA GLU A 310 4.56 -4.15 -14.45
C GLU A 310 4.53 -2.71 -14.94
N TYR A 311 4.84 -1.77 -14.05
CA TYR A 311 4.99 -0.34 -14.32
C TYR A 311 6.44 0.06 -14.14
N PHE A 312 6.90 1.01 -14.93
CA PHE A 312 8.27 1.47 -15.01
C PHE A 312 8.36 2.96 -14.75
N VAL A 313 9.42 3.38 -14.08
CA VAL A 313 9.79 4.79 -13.91
C VAL A 313 11.21 4.96 -14.44
N PRO A 314 11.44 5.84 -15.42
CA PRO A 314 12.77 6.08 -15.95
C PRO A 314 13.63 6.86 -14.94
N VAL A 315 14.91 6.48 -14.85
CA VAL A 315 15.88 7.03 -13.89
C VAL A 315 17.21 7.25 -14.56
N ASP A 316 17.76 8.46 -14.43
CA ASP A 316 19.17 8.72 -14.68
C ASP A 316 19.97 8.35 -13.45
N TRP A 317 20.91 7.41 -13.59
CA TRP A 317 21.73 6.94 -12.49
C TRP A 317 22.92 7.88 -12.24
N ALA A 318 23.00 8.45 -11.04
CA ALA A 318 24.15 9.23 -10.60
C ALA A 318 25.31 8.32 -10.20
N ASP A 319 25.01 7.26 -9.43
CA ASP A 319 26.00 6.28 -9.00
C ASP A 319 25.35 4.93 -8.78
N THR A 320 26.02 3.83 -9.18
CA THR A 320 25.50 2.47 -9.04
C THR A 320 26.59 1.46 -8.82
N VAL A 321 26.25 0.39 -8.10
CA VAL A 321 27.13 -0.77 -7.95
C VAL A 321 26.43 -2.03 -8.49
N PRO A 322 27.19 -3.04 -8.96
CA PRO A 322 26.63 -4.35 -9.26
C PRO A 322 26.14 -5.04 -7.98
N LEU A 323 25.27 -6.04 -8.14
CA LEU A 323 24.54 -6.68 -7.02
C LEU A 323 25.48 -7.29 -5.95
N ASP A 324 26.60 -7.84 -6.37
CA ASP A 324 27.64 -8.44 -5.50
C ASP A 324 28.40 -7.41 -4.67
N LYS A 325 28.27 -6.11 -5.00
CA LYS A 325 28.84 -4.98 -4.27
C LYS A 325 27.79 -4.12 -3.58
N ALA A 326 26.58 -4.65 -3.39
CA ALA A 326 25.51 -3.93 -2.69
C ALA A 326 25.94 -3.54 -1.28
N ILE A 327 25.59 -2.31 -0.87
CA ILE A 327 25.92 -1.78 0.46
C ILE A 327 24.92 -2.33 1.46
N ASN A 328 25.38 -3.25 2.30
CA ASN A 328 24.56 -3.92 3.31
C ASN A 328 25.24 -3.86 4.67
N GLU A 329 24.84 -2.89 5.47
CA GLU A 329 25.34 -2.69 6.83
C GLU A 329 24.21 -2.75 7.85
N PRO A 330 24.47 -3.23 9.09
CA PRO A 330 23.47 -3.20 10.15
C PRO A 330 22.96 -1.77 10.41
N GLY A 331 21.65 -1.64 10.61
CA GLY A 331 21.01 -0.38 10.93
C GLY A 331 20.69 0.52 9.73
N LEU A 332 20.96 0.09 8.49
CA LEU A 332 20.45 0.79 7.32
C LEU A 332 18.94 0.62 7.18
N PHE A 333 18.26 1.68 6.75
CA PHE A 333 16.81 1.70 6.55
C PHE A 333 16.38 0.61 5.54
N GLY A 334 15.20 0.03 5.81
CA GLY A 334 14.52 -0.87 4.91
C GLY A 334 13.01 -0.72 5.04
N ASN A 335 12.31 -0.95 3.93
CA ASN A 335 10.86 -0.98 3.87
C ASN A 335 10.44 -1.90 2.72
N ARG A 336 9.27 -2.51 2.82
CA ARG A 336 8.75 -3.44 1.79
C ARG A 336 7.92 -2.74 0.71
N ASN A 337 7.41 -1.54 0.98
CA ASN A 337 6.79 -0.75 -0.07
C ASN A 337 7.80 -0.43 -1.16
N THR A 338 7.36 -0.50 -2.41
CA THR A 338 8.24 -0.21 -3.55
C THR A 338 8.82 1.18 -3.43
N VAL A 339 8.01 2.19 -3.12
CA VAL A 339 8.46 3.57 -2.89
C VAL A 339 7.90 4.08 -1.58
N CYS A 340 8.75 4.72 -0.78
CA CYS A 340 8.31 5.50 0.36
C CYS A 340 9.18 6.74 0.57
N ALA A 341 8.63 7.73 1.30
CA ALA A 341 9.30 8.98 1.68
C ALA A 341 9.60 8.94 3.19
N PRO A 342 10.68 8.30 3.63
CA PRO A 342 10.91 8.03 5.05
C PRO A 342 11.19 9.32 5.82
N LYS A 343 10.60 9.42 7.03
CA LYS A 343 10.77 10.56 7.95
C LYS A 343 11.52 10.19 9.23
N THR A 344 12.04 8.98 9.31
CA THR A 344 12.70 8.45 10.51
C THR A 344 14.12 8.95 10.67
N PRO A 345 14.64 9.07 11.89
CA PRO A 345 16.06 9.35 12.13
C PRO A 345 16.98 8.32 11.45
N GLN A 346 16.58 7.05 11.42
CA GLN A 346 17.30 5.97 10.76
C GLN A 346 17.53 6.26 9.26
N TRP A 347 16.55 6.84 8.58
CA TRP A 347 16.69 7.21 7.17
C TRP A 347 17.78 8.28 6.97
N ARG A 348 17.82 9.28 7.82
CA ARG A 348 18.87 10.33 7.75
C ARG A 348 20.26 9.73 7.93
N THR A 349 20.44 8.89 8.96
CA THR A 349 21.70 8.18 9.18
C THR A 349 22.05 7.27 8.00
N THR A 350 21.03 6.63 7.40
CA THR A 350 21.22 5.81 6.20
C THR A 350 21.75 6.65 5.04
N ILE A 351 21.12 7.80 4.75
CA ILE A 351 21.57 8.70 3.67
C ILE A 351 23.00 9.18 3.90
N GLU A 352 23.36 9.59 5.10
CA GLU A 352 24.74 10.02 5.42
C GLU A 352 25.78 8.93 5.10
N ARG A 353 25.48 7.66 5.44
CA ARG A 353 26.34 6.52 5.11
C ARG A 353 26.39 6.23 3.61
N LEU A 354 25.25 6.30 2.94
CA LEU A 354 25.15 6.03 1.51
C LEU A 354 25.85 7.10 0.68
N GLN A 355 25.83 8.36 1.08
CA GLN A 355 26.59 9.44 0.43
C GLN A 355 28.08 9.16 0.44
N SER A 356 28.60 8.53 1.49
CA SER A 356 30.00 8.11 1.55
C SER A 356 30.30 6.90 0.64
N ALA A 357 29.33 6.01 0.46
CA ALA A 357 29.46 4.80 -0.35
C ALA A 357 29.23 5.06 -1.85
N PHE A 358 28.45 6.07 -2.19
CA PHE A 358 28.12 6.51 -3.56
C PHE A 358 28.61 7.95 -3.77
N PRO A 359 29.92 8.17 -4.01
CA PRO A 359 30.51 9.52 -4.02
C PRO A 359 29.99 10.45 -5.12
N ASN A 360 29.40 9.87 -6.18
CA ASN A 360 28.82 10.63 -7.29
C ASN A 360 27.30 10.90 -7.12
N TYR A 361 26.73 10.66 -5.93
CA TYR A 361 25.29 10.73 -5.66
C TYR A 361 24.61 12.06 -6.06
N ASP A 362 25.38 13.13 -6.18
CA ASP A 362 24.91 14.48 -6.50
C ASP A 362 25.41 14.97 -7.88
N SER A 363 25.86 14.05 -8.74
CA SER A 363 26.42 14.38 -10.06
C SER A 363 25.35 14.73 -11.12
N LEU A 364 24.04 14.60 -10.81
CA LEU A 364 22.90 14.89 -11.69
C LEU A 364 22.08 16.08 -11.21
#